data_cc3765a18679e97ade8b8ea28fbb16b2
#
_entry.id   cc3765a18679e97ade8b8ea28fbb16b2
#
_cell.length_a   1.000
_cell.length_b   1.000
_cell.length_c   1.000
_cell.angle_alpha   90.00
_cell.angle_beta   90.00
_cell.angle_gamma   90.00
#
_symmetry.space_group_name_H-M   'P 1'
#
loop_
_entity.id
_entity.type
_entity.pdbx_description
1 polymer ?
#
loop_
_entity_poly.entity_id
_entity_poly.type
_entity_poly.pdbx_seq_one_letter_code
_entity_poly.pdbx_strand_id
1 'polypeptide(L)'
;MKKLLTAVLSAAAIAVPFFASANTAPQTEQRAIQPEKAKGIWIDVRSAEEFNAGHLQDAVNIPHDQILARIEAVSPDKNAPVNLYCRSGRRAEIALNELKNAGYTNVANHGGYEDLVKKGLK
;
A
#
# COMPACT_ATOMS: atom_id res chain seq x y z
N MET A 1 -31.54 50.84 25.39
CA MET A 1 -31.39 50.37 25.09
C MET A 1 -30.95 49.74 24.66
N LYS A 2 -30.93 49.58 24.61
CA LYS A 2 -30.67 48.90 24.10
C LYS A 2 -29.93 48.18 23.63
N LYS A 3 -29.82 48.32 23.53
CA LYS A 3 -29.30 47.78 22.96
C LYS A 3 -28.61 47.06 22.74
N LEU A 4 -28.64 47.04 22.70
CA LEU A 4 -28.19 46.39 22.31
C LEU A 4 -27.57 45.66 22.13
N LEU A 5 -27.67 45.78 22.30
CA LEU A 5 -27.26 45.11 21.91
C LEU A 5 -26.66 44.38 21.62
N THR A 6 -26.78 44.45 21.78
CA THR A 6 -26.34 43.82 21.30
C THR A 6 -25.67 43.10 20.86
N ALA A 7 -25.98 43.11 20.91
CA ALA A 7 -25.43 42.59 20.30
C ALA A 7 -24.69 42.02 20.02
N VAL A 8 -24.65 42.03 20.25
CA VAL A 8 -23.92 41.62 19.87
C VAL A 8 -23.44 40.76 19.56
N LEU A 9 -23.74 40.63 19.63
CA LEU A 9 -23.33 39.88 19.17
C LEU A 9 -22.68 39.26 18.73
N SER A 10 -22.67 39.34 18.74
CA SER A 10 -22.11 38.85 18.18
C SER A 10 -21.53 38.19 17.94
N ALA A 11 -21.46 37.98 17.95
CA ALA A 11 -20.89 37.42 17.59
C ALA A 11 -20.44 36.63 17.43
N ALA A 12 -20.49 36.42 17.56
CA ALA A 12 -20.03 35.73 17.34
C ALA A 12 -19.63 34.94 17.00
N ALA A 13 -19.68 34.76 16.97
CA ALA A 13 -19.29 34.07 16.62
C ALA A 13 -18.83 33.42 16.16
N ILE A 14 -18.76 33.33 16.05
CA ILE A 14 -18.34 32.76 15.58
C ILE A 14 -17.68 32.21 15.28
N ALA A 15 -17.66 32.22 15.38
CA ALA A 15 -17.08 31.76 15.06
C ALA A 15 -16.48 31.17 14.87
N VAL A 16 -16.46 31.04 14.87
CA VAL A 16 -15.90 30.43 14.62
C VAL A 16 -15.54 29.69 14.21
N PRO A 17 -15.78 29.70 14.30
CA PRO A 17 -15.43 28.96 13.83
C PRO A 17 -15.05 28.42 13.20
N PHE A 18 -15.06 28.32 13.05
CA PHE A 18 -14.80 27.94 12.31
C PHE A 18 -14.04 27.50 12.17
N PHE A 19 -13.75 27.43 12.42
CA PHE A 19 -13.10 27.07 12.16
C PHE A 19 -12.79 26.13 12.05
N ALA A 20 -12.35 26.01 12.18
CA ALA A 20 -12.40 24.58 12.39
C ALA A 20 -12.15 23.82 11.12
N SER A 21 -12.59 24.31 10.07
CA SER A 21 -12.41 23.68 8.76
C SER A 21 -10.94 23.57 8.35
N ALA A 22 -10.12 24.43 8.88
CA ALA A 22 -8.70 24.43 8.54
C ALA A 22 -8.00 23.16 9.01
N ASN A 23 -8.53 22.50 10.01
CA ASN A 23 -7.87 21.30 10.55
C ASN A 23 -7.84 20.15 9.58
N THR A 24 -8.75 20.11 8.64
CA THR A 24 -8.82 18.97 7.73
C THR A 24 -7.68 18.97 6.71
N ALA A 25 -7.33 20.14 6.21
CA ALA A 25 -6.34 20.22 5.14
C ALA A 25 -4.96 19.69 5.54
N PRO A 26 -4.43 20.02 6.72
CA PRO A 26 -3.11 19.48 7.06
C PRO A 26 -3.07 17.96 7.15
N GLN A 27 -4.14 17.37 7.62
CA GLN A 27 -4.19 15.91 7.73
C GLN A 27 -4.15 15.25 6.37
N THR A 28 -4.83 15.84 5.40
CA THR A 28 -4.83 15.32 4.05
C THR A 28 -3.43 15.37 3.44
N GLU A 29 -2.74 16.46 3.67
CA GLU A 29 -1.39 16.61 3.13
C GLU A 29 -0.43 15.59 3.70
N GLN A 30 -0.56 15.27 4.98
CA GLN A 30 0.32 14.28 5.58
C GLN A 30 0.14 12.91 4.95
N ARG A 31 -1.08 12.54 4.63
CA ARG A 31 -1.29 11.26 3.98
C ARG A 31 -0.72 11.24 2.58
N ALA A 32 -0.70 12.38 1.92
CA ALA A 32 -0.20 12.45 0.55
C ALA A 32 1.28 12.15 0.44
N ILE A 33 2.05 12.37 1.52
CA ILE A 33 3.49 12.11 1.45
C ILE A 33 3.87 10.69 1.82
N GLN A 34 2.91 9.87 2.23
CA GLN A 34 3.18 8.46 2.52
C GLN A 34 3.20 7.67 1.22
N PRO A 35 4.25 6.87 0.98
CA PRO A 35 4.25 6.04 -0.21
C PRO A 35 3.16 4.98 -0.12
N GLU A 36 2.59 4.64 -1.24
CA GLU A 36 1.53 3.65 -1.32
C GLU A 36 2.02 2.45 -2.10
N LYS A 37 1.60 1.28 -1.66
CA LYS A 37 1.88 0.07 -2.40
C LYS A 37 1.02 0.02 -3.67
N ALA A 38 1.58 -0.55 -4.73
CA ALA A 38 0.82 -0.79 -5.95
C ALA A 38 -0.38 -1.68 -5.63
N LYS A 39 -1.44 -1.49 -6.40
CA LYS A 39 -2.67 -2.27 -6.21
C LYS A 39 -2.45 -3.70 -6.66
N GLY A 40 -3.22 -4.59 -6.05
CA GLY A 40 -3.18 -6.00 -6.37
C GLY A 40 -2.63 -6.82 -5.23
N ILE A 41 -2.49 -8.11 -5.48
CA ILE A 41 -1.93 -9.00 -4.48
C ILE A 41 -0.41 -8.82 -4.40
N TRP A 42 0.12 -8.90 -3.19
CA TRP A 42 1.56 -8.86 -2.97
C TRP A 42 2.02 -10.24 -2.52
N ILE A 43 3.03 -10.76 -3.19
CA ILE A 43 3.55 -12.10 -2.94
C ILE A 43 5.03 -12.01 -2.62
N ASP A 44 5.38 -12.52 -1.45
CA ASP A 44 6.76 -12.69 -1.02
C ASP A 44 7.23 -14.04 -1.53
N VAL A 45 8.14 -14.04 -2.48
CA VAL A 45 8.62 -15.30 -3.09
C VAL A 45 9.90 -15.81 -2.44
N ARG A 46 10.19 -15.30 -1.24
CA ARG A 46 11.31 -15.82 -0.44
C ARG A 46 10.90 -17.10 0.26
N SER A 47 11.82 -17.66 1.02
CA SER A 47 11.52 -18.85 1.82
C SER A 47 10.55 -18.49 2.95
N ALA A 48 9.91 -19.52 3.50
CA ALA A 48 9.01 -19.32 4.64
C ALA A 48 9.76 -18.75 5.84
N GLU A 49 11.01 -19.13 6.03
CA GLU A 49 11.81 -18.62 7.14
C GLU A 49 12.05 -17.12 7.01
N GLU A 50 12.40 -16.68 5.80
CA GLU A 50 12.60 -15.27 5.56
C GLU A 50 11.30 -14.48 5.77
N PHE A 51 10.19 -15.02 5.28
CA PHE A 51 8.88 -14.40 5.44
C PHE A 51 8.52 -14.25 6.92
N ASN A 52 8.75 -15.30 7.70
CA ASN A 52 8.42 -15.26 9.12
C ASN A 52 9.28 -14.28 9.91
N ALA A 53 10.48 -14.01 9.44
CA ALA A 53 11.37 -13.04 10.09
C ALA A 53 10.95 -11.59 9.82
N GLY A 54 10.08 -11.36 8.85
CA GLY A 54 9.57 -10.05 8.52
C GLY A 54 9.13 -10.01 7.08
N HIS A 55 8.00 -9.36 6.82
CA HIS A 55 7.46 -9.26 5.46
C HIS A 55 6.56 -8.03 5.37
N LEU A 56 6.22 -7.64 4.16
CA LEU A 56 5.29 -6.53 3.97
C LEU A 56 3.90 -6.94 4.43
N GLN A 57 3.17 -5.98 5.00
CA GLN A 57 1.82 -6.24 5.48
C GLN A 57 0.95 -6.74 4.33
N ASP A 58 0.12 -7.73 4.63
CA ASP A 58 -0.83 -8.32 3.69
C ASP A 58 -0.19 -9.11 2.56
N ALA A 59 1.14 -9.28 2.56
CA ALA A 59 1.78 -10.13 1.58
C ALA A 59 1.52 -11.60 1.93
N VAL A 60 1.37 -12.42 0.90
CA VAL A 60 1.30 -13.87 1.08
C VAL A 60 2.64 -14.46 0.69
N ASN A 61 2.99 -15.56 1.31
CA ASN A 61 4.27 -16.22 1.04
C ASN A 61 4.06 -17.39 0.09
N ILE A 62 4.64 -17.28 -1.09
CA ILE A 62 4.72 -18.40 -2.03
C ILE A 62 6.16 -18.42 -2.53
N PRO A 63 6.98 -19.35 -2.05
CA PRO A 63 8.37 -19.41 -2.53
C PRO A 63 8.42 -19.52 -4.05
N HIS A 64 9.47 -18.94 -4.64
CA HIS A 64 9.52 -18.79 -6.08
C HIS A 64 9.42 -20.12 -6.83
N ASP A 65 9.91 -21.22 -6.24
CA ASP A 65 9.86 -22.53 -6.87
C ASP A 65 8.49 -23.20 -6.74
N GLN A 66 7.55 -22.58 -6.04
CA GLN A 66 6.19 -23.08 -5.89
C GLN A 66 5.17 -22.17 -6.53
N ILE A 67 5.62 -21.13 -7.23
CA ILE A 67 4.71 -20.08 -7.67
C ILE A 67 3.66 -20.60 -8.65
N LEU A 68 4.06 -21.44 -9.60
CA LEU A 68 3.10 -21.95 -10.59
C LEU A 68 2.08 -22.89 -9.96
N ALA A 69 2.48 -23.64 -8.96
CA ALA A 69 1.57 -24.59 -8.32
C ALA A 69 0.51 -23.88 -7.48
N ARG A 70 0.79 -22.67 -7.01
CA ARG A 70 -0.05 -22.04 -5.99
C ARG A 70 -0.65 -20.72 -6.41
N ILE A 71 -0.26 -20.15 -7.54
CA ILE A 71 -0.70 -18.81 -7.91
C ILE A 71 -2.21 -18.73 -8.13
N GLU A 72 -2.80 -19.77 -8.70
CA GLU A 72 -4.23 -19.71 -9.01
C GLU A 72 -5.10 -19.65 -7.76
N ALA A 73 -4.61 -20.17 -6.64
CA ALA A 73 -5.36 -20.12 -5.40
C ALA A 73 -5.47 -18.70 -4.86
N VAL A 74 -4.48 -17.85 -5.16
CA VAL A 74 -4.45 -16.50 -4.61
C VAL A 74 -4.74 -15.44 -5.67
N SER A 75 -4.56 -15.75 -6.94
CA SER A 75 -4.83 -14.81 -8.03
C SER A 75 -5.29 -15.58 -9.24
N PRO A 76 -6.57 -16.00 -9.26
CA PRO A 76 -7.09 -16.77 -10.40
C PRO A 76 -7.27 -15.96 -11.67
N ASP A 77 -7.44 -14.65 -11.55
CA ASP A 77 -7.59 -13.78 -12.72
C ASP A 77 -6.19 -13.43 -13.24
N LYS A 78 -5.89 -13.93 -14.43
CA LYS A 78 -4.54 -13.76 -15.00
C LYS A 78 -4.26 -12.34 -15.45
N ASN A 79 -5.25 -11.47 -15.48
CA ASN A 79 -5.06 -10.07 -15.83
C ASN A 79 -5.04 -9.16 -14.62
N ALA A 80 -5.33 -9.68 -13.43
CA ALA A 80 -5.29 -8.88 -12.21
C ALA A 80 -3.83 -8.62 -11.80
N PRO A 81 -3.57 -7.48 -11.15
CA PRO A 81 -2.20 -7.14 -10.78
C PRO A 81 -1.61 -8.13 -9.77
N VAL A 82 -0.37 -8.54 -10.00
CA VAL A 82 0.39 -9.40 -9.11
C VAL A 82 1.73 -8.72 -8.86
N ASN A 83 2.04 -8.49 -7.59
CA ASN A 83 3.24 -7.78 -7.19
C ASN A 83 4.15 -8.74 -6.45
N LEU A 84 5.37 -8.91 -6.96
CA LEU A 84 6.32 -9.86 -6.40
C LEU A 84 7.49 -9.13 -5.78
N TYR A 85 8.03 -9.68 -4.71
CA TYR A 85 9.31 -9.23 -4.17
C TYR A 85 10.02 -10.41 -3.52
N CYS A 86 11.33 -10.27 -3.37
CA CYS A 86 12.12 -11.25 -2.66
C CYS A 86 13.19 -10.51 -1.86
N ARG A 87 14.35 -11.09 -1.65
CA ARG A 87 15.39 -10.43 -0.89
C ARG A 87 16.14 -9.38 -1.72
N SER A 88 16.39 -9.70 -2.99
CA SER A 88 17.15 -8.81 -3.87
C SER A 88 16.51 -8.62 -5.23
N GLY A 89 15.35 -9.25 -5.49
CA GLY A 89 14.68 -9.18 -6.78
C GLY A 89 14.99 -10.33 -7.71
N ARG A 90 16.01 -11.14 -7.43
CA ARG A 90 16.43 -12.21 -8.33
C ARG A 90 15.42 -13.34 -8.39
N ARG A 91 14.99 -13.83 -7.23
CA ARG A 91 13.97 -14.91 -7.19
C ARG A 91 12.65 -14.41 -7.72
N ALA A 92 12.34 -13.14 -7.46
CA ALA A 92 11.12 -12.53 -7.99
C ALA A 92 11.15 -12.44 -9.52
N GLU A 93 12.32 -12.24 -10.10
CA GLU A 93 12.44 -12.22 -11.55
C GLU A 93 12.18 -13.59 -12.15
N ILE A 94 12.66 -14.64 -11.50
CA ILE A 94 12.38 -16.00 -11.94
C ILE A 94 10.89 -16.28 -11.89
N ALA A 95 10.24 -15.90 -10.78
CA ALA A 95 8.81 -16.11 -10.63
C ALA A 95 8.02 -15.29 -11.65
N LEU A 96 8.47 -14.07 -11.92
CA LEU A 96 7.80 -13.20 -12.89
C LEU A 96 7.79 -13.86 -14.28
N ASN A 97 8.93 -14.39 -14.70
CA ASN A 97 9.02 -15.02 -16.01
C ASN A 97 8.15 -16.25 -16.10
N GLU A 98 8.09 -17.04 -15.02
CA GLU A 98 7.24 -18.21 -15.00
C GLU A 98 5.76 -17.83 -15.09
N LEU A 99 5.38 -16.79 -14.38
CA LEU A 99 3.99 -16.33 -14.41
C LEU A 99 3.62 -15.79 -15.79
N LYS A 100 4.52 -15.04 -16.41
CA LYS A 100 4.25 -14.54 -17.76
C LYS A 100 4.09 -15.69 -18.75
N ASN A 101 4.93 -16.70 -18.63
CA ASN A 101 4.81 -17.87 -19.51
C ASN A 101 3.52 -18.64 -19.26
N ALA A 102 2.96 -18.53 -18.06
CA ALA A 102 1.69 -19.17 -17.73
C ALA A 102 0.48 -18.34 -18.10
N GLY A 103 0.70 -17.15 -18.69
CA GLY A 103 -0.41 -16.33 -19.17
C GLY A 103 -0.77 -15.16 -18.28
N TYR A 104 -0.04 -14.91 -17.21
CA TYR A 104 -0.28 -13.76 -16.35
C TYR A 104 0.25 -12.50 -17.03
N THR A 105 -0.63 -11.53 -17.23
CA THR A 105 -0.31 -10.36 -18.06
C THR A 105 0.08 -9.12 -17.27
N ASN A 106 -0.10 -9.14 -15.96
CA ASN A 106 0.07 -7.92 -15.15
C ASN A 106 0.87 -8.24 -13.89
N VAL A 107 2.14 -8.59 -14.09
CA VAL A 107 3.03 -9.01 -13.01
C VAL A 107 4.19 -8.03 -12.93
N ALA A 108 4.54 -7.62 -11.72
CA ALA A 108 5.64 -6.69 -11.50
C ALA A 108 6.58 -7.26 -10.44
N ASN A 109 7.89 -7.08 -10.67
CA ASN A 109 8.93 -7.41 -9.72
C ASN A 109 9.35 -6.10 -9.04
N HIS A 110 9.13 -6.01 -7.73
CA HIS A 110 9.43 -4.80 -6.98
C HIS A 110 10.78 -4.83 -6.26
N GLY A 111 11.54 -5.87 -6.48
CA GLY A 111 12.91 -5.92 -5.95
C GLY A 111 13.01 -6.56 -4.59
N GLY A 112 13.77 -5.95 -3.71
CA GLY A 112 14.11 -6.55 -2.43
C GLY A 112 13.33 -6.00 -1.27
N TYR A 113 13.06 -6.86 -0.30
CA TYR A 113 12.27 -6.50 0.88
C TYR A 113 12.84 -5.29 1.62
N GLU A 114 14.15 -5.29 1.87
CA GLU A 114 14.74 -4.20 2.65
C GLU A 114 14.70 -2.88 1.90
N ASP A 115 14.87 -2.92 0.58
CA ASP A 115 14.76 -1.71 -0.21
C ASP A 115 13.35 -1.14 -0.17
N LEU A 116 12.36 -2.02 -0.20
CA LEU A 116 10.96 -1.59 -0.13
C LEU A 116 10.66 -0.97 1.23
N VAL A 117 11.16 -1.56 2.30
CA VAL A 117 10.97 -1.01 3.65
C VAL A 117 11.65 0.35 3.76
N LYS A 118 12.84 0.50 3.19
CA LYS A 118 13.55 1.79 3.20
C LYS A 118 12.78 2.87 2.46
N LYS A 119 12.01 2.48 1.46
CA LYS A 119 11.15 3.41 0.72
C LYS A 119 9.88 3.76 1.47
N GLY A 120 9.63 3.12 2.60
CA GLY A 120 8.47 3.40 3.42
C GLY A 120 7.32 2.44 3.26
N LEU A 121 7.46 1.40 2.45
CA LEU A 121 6.42 0.40 2.32
C LEU A 121 6.36 -0.47 3.56
N LYS A 122 5.17 -0.98 3.85
CA LYS A 122 4.97 -1.83 5.01
C LYS A 122 4.27 -3.11 4.65
#